data_44e252e2ed75faa529ee0ed0e9f96440
#
_entry.id   44e252e2ed75faa529ee0ed0e9f96440
#
_cell.length_a   1.000
_cell.length_b   1.000
_cell.length_c   1.000
_cell.angle_alpha   90.00
_cell.angle_beta   90.00
_cell.angle_gamma   90.00
#
_symmetry.space_group_name_H-M   'P 1'
#
loop_
_entity.id
_entity.type
_entity.pdbx_description
1 polymer ?
#
loop_
_entity_poly.entity_id
_entity_poly.type
_entity_poly.pdbx_seq_one_letter_code
_entity_poly.pdbx_strand_id
1 'polypeptide(L)'
;FPVITSDGYTLGTLCVSDIKPRRLSQHIIKLLINLASKLAYQLEVQVAQRKNTAETFIIILEKLNARFPELSIIDGILLLKFLINDIINNEEKLKIVKLGLADTNGKNIELNKLGRELQDELNLNVGTLKRMKNVISDETELMNLLDELKG
;
A
#
# COMPACT_ATOMS: atom_id res chain seq x y z
N PHE A 1 -29.66 -2.92 -8.07
CA PHE A 1 -28.79 -3.89 -8.76
C PHE A 1 -27.72 -4.34 -7.77
N PRO A 2 -27.71 -5.61 -7.34
CA PRO A 2 -26.72 -6.09 -6.39
C PRO A 2 -25.32 -6.11 -7.02
N VAL A 3 -24.33 -5.70 -6.22
CA VAL A 3 -22.91 -5.80 -6.57
C VAL A 3 -22.38 -7.07 -5.94
N ILE A 4 -22.17 -8.10 -6.76
CA ILE A 4 -21.84 -9.46 -6.30
C ILE A 4 -20.47 -9.84 -6.82
N THR A 5 -19.61 -10.37 -5.93
CA THR A 5 -18.27 -10.89 -6.26
C THR A 5 -18.33 -12.14 -7.11
N SER A 6 -17.18 -12.53 -7.71
CA SER A 6 -17.04 -13.80 -8.46
C SER A 6 -17.39 -15.03 -7.61
N ASP A 7 -17.16 -14.97 -6.28
CA ASP A 7 -17.46 -16.04 -5.31
C ASP A 7 -18.89 -15.99 -4.77
N GLY A 8 -19.74 -15.07 -5.28
CA GLY A 8 -21.15 -14.97 -4.92
C GLY A 8 -21.47 -14.13 -3.68
N TYR A 9 -20.51 -13.43 -3.09
CA TYR A 9 -20.76 -12.52 -1.96
C TYR A 9 -21.34 -11.19 -2.43
N THR A 10 -22.37 -10.71 -1.76
CA THR A 10 -22.95 -9.39 -2.02
C THR A 10 -22.18 -8.32 -1.28
N LEU A 11 -21.50 -7.45 -2.01
CA LEU A 11 -20.75 -6.30 -1.45
C LEU A 11 -21.65 -5.11 -1.17
N GLY A 12 -22.75 -4.99 -1.88
CA GLY A 12 -23.68 -3.86 -1.75
C GLY A 12 -24.66 -3.80 -2.90
N THR A 13 -25.24 -2.62 -3.11
CA THR A 13 -26.26 -2.40 -4.13
C THR A 13 -26.00 -1.11 -4.89
N LEU A 14 -26.00 -1.20 -6.22
CA LEU A 14 -26.05 -0.04 -7.10
C LEU A 14 -27.51 0.43 -7.22
N CYS A 15 -27.80 1.62 -6.70
CA CYS A 15 -29.12 2.24 -6.75
C CYS A 15 -29.14 3.35 -7.80
N VAL A 16 -30.25 3.40 -8.56
CA VAL A 16 -30.53 4.49 -9.50
C VAL A 16 -31.87 5.11 -9.10
N SER A 17 -31.87 6.42 -8.89
CA SER A 17 -33.09 7.18 -8.54
C SER A 17 -33.34 8.29 -9.55
N ASP A 18 -34.61 8.62 -9.76
CA ASP A 18 -35.05 9.74 -10.60
C ASP A 18 -36.12 10.55 -9.82
N ILE A 19 -36.20 11.83 -10.10
CA ILE A 19 -37.23 12.72 -9.54
C ILE A 19 -38.58 12.53 -10.20
N LYS A 20 -38.63 11.86 -11.35
CA LYS A 20 -39.86 11.54 -12.09
C LYS A 20 -40.00 10.04 -12.24
N PRO A 21 -41.19 9.45 -12.02
CA PRO A 21 -41.42 8.04 -12.28
C PRO A 21 -41.15 7.69 -13.75
N ARG A 22 -40.21 6.77 -13.99
CA ARG A 22 -39.87 6.27 -15.33
C ARG A 22 -39.81 4.76 -15.33
N ARG A 23 -40.17 4.15 -16.46
CA ARG A 23 -39.87 2.73 -16.71
C ARG A 23 -38.52 2.62 -17.38
N LEU A 24 -37.62 1.87 -16.78
CA LEU A 24 -36.32 1.57 -17.39
C LEU A 24 -36.51 0.60 -18.59
N SER A 25 -35.89 0.92 -19.70
CA SER A 25 -35.84 -0.02 -20.83
C SER A 25 -34.94 -1.23 -20.49
N GLN A 26 -35.20 -2.37 -21.14
CA GLN A 26 -34.37 -3.57 -20.96
C GLN A 26 -32.91 -3.33 -21.29
N HIS A 27 -32.60 -2.41 -22.20
CA HIS A 27 -31.24 -2.03 -22.53
C HIS A 27 -30.57 -1.32 -21.32
N ILE A 28 -31.23 -0.38 -20.69
CA ILE A 28 -30.72 0.33 -19.50
C ILE A 28 -30.53 -0.66 -18.33
N ILE A 29 -31.49 -1.56 -18.12
CA ILE A 29 -31.36 -2.59 -17.07
C ILE A 29 -30.10 -3.45 -17.31
N LYS A 30 -29.84 -3.92 -18.53
CA LYS A 30 -28.63 -4.68 -18.85
C LYS A 30 -27.35 -3.86 -18.63
N LEU A 31 -27.35 -2.57 -18.99
CA LEU A 31 -26.21 -1.69 -18.71
C LEU A 31 -25.92 -1.55 -17.21
N LEU A 32 -26.96 -1.41 -16.39
CA LEU A 32 -26.80 -1.29 -14.93
C LEU A 32 -26.32 -2.60 -14.29
N ILE A 33 -26.79 -3.75 -14.76
CA ILE A 33 -26.28 -5.06 -14.33
C ILE A 33 -24.80 -5.19 -14.70
N ASN A 34 -24.41 -4.84 -15.92
CA ASN A 34 -23.01 -4.87 -16.34
C ASN A 34 -22.14 -3.90 -15.54
N LEU A 35 -22.68 -2.72 -15.19
CA LEU A 35 -21.97 -1.76 -14.35
C LEU A 35 -21.76 -2.31 -12.93
N ALA A 36 -22.79 -2.92 -12.32
CA ALA A 36 -22.67 -3.55 -11.01
C ALA A 36 -21.60 -4.67 -11.00
N SER A 37 -21.57 -5.52 -12.05
CA SER A 37 -20.54 -6.57 -12.21
C SER A 37 -19.14 -5.99 -12.37
N LYS A 38 -18.97 -4.90 -13.13
CA LYS A 38 -17.68 -4.23 -13.27
C LYS A 38 -17.21 -3.59 -11.96
N LEU A 39 -18.12 -3.04 -11.19
CA LEU A 39 -17.80 -2.51 -9.86
C LEU A 39 -17.31 -3.62 -8.90
N ALA A 40 -18.01 -4.76 -8.88
CA ALA A 40 -17.57 -5.91 -8.10
C ALA A 40 -16.14 -6.34 -8.49
N TYR A 41 -15.89 -6.54 -9.78
CA TYR A 41 -14.56 -6.90 -10.30
C TYR A 41 -13.47 -5.89 -9.91
N GLN A 42 -13.75 -4.58 -10.03
CA GLN A 42 -12.79 -3.55 -9.65
C GLN A 42 -12.44 -3.59 -8.15
N LEU A 43 -13.43 -3.84 -7.30
CA LEU A 43 -13.22 -3.99 -5.86
C LEU A 43 -12.40 -5.23 -5.54
N GLU A 44 -12.67 -6.37 -6.17
CA GLU A 44 -11.89 -7.60 -6.01
C GLU A 44 -10.42 -7.38 -6.43
N VAL A 45 -10.17 -6.72 -7.55
CA VAL A 45 -8.81 -6.39 -8.02
C VAL A 45 -8.10 -5.49 -7.01
N GLN A 46 -8.78 -4.49 -6.45
CA GLN A 46 -8.18 -3.62 -5.44
C GLN A 46 -7.80 -4.38 -4.16
N VAL A 47 -8.66 -5.26 -3.69
CA VAL A 47 -8.38 -6.12 -2.51
C VAL A 47 -7.17 -7.02 -2.77
N ALA A 48 -7.13 -7.70 -3.93
CA ALA A 48 -5.99 -8.53 -4.31
C ALA A 48 -4.68 -7.73 -4.41
N GLN A 49 -4.73 -6.52 -4.97
CA GLN A 49 -3.55 -5.64 -5.04
C GLN A 49 -3.05 -5.20 -3.65
N ARG A 50 -3.97 -4.90 -2.73
CA ARG A 50 -3.61 -4.56 -1.34
C ARG A 50 -2.94 -5.74 -0.65
N LYS A 51 -3.53 -6.92 -0.73
CA LYS A 51 -2.95 -8.15 -0.16
C LYS A 51 -1.53 -8.40 -0.68
N ASN A 52 -1.32 -8.37 -2.00
CA ASN A 52 -0.01 -8.53 -2.60
C ASN A 52 1.00 -7.46 -2.13
N THR A 53 0.54 -6.23 -1.89
CA THR A 53 1.39 -5.14 -1.39
C THR A 53 1.80 -5.40 0.06
N ALA A 54 0.87 -5.88 0.89
CA ALA A 54 1.11 -6.25 2.27
C ALA A 54 2.14 -7.39 2.37
N GLU A 55 1.96 -8.46 1.61
CA GLU A 55 2.92 -9.57 1.54
C GLU A 55 4.31 -9.11 1.09
N THR A 56 4.38 -8.22 0.08
CA THR A 56 5.64 -7.62 -0.38
C THR A 56 6.29 -6.79 0.72
N PHE A 57 5.52 -6.03 1.49
CA PHE A 57 6.00 -5.23 2.60
C PHE A 57 6.63 -6.10 3.70
N ILE A 58 5.97 -7.20 4.07
CA ILE A 58 6.47 -8.18 5.04
C ILE A 58 7.80 -8.77 4.58
N ILE A 59 7.89 -9.25 3.33
CA ILE A 59 9.12 -9.81 2.74
C ILE A 59 10.27 -8.80 2.79
N ILE A 60 10.00 -7.53 2.52
CA ILE A 60 11.01 -6.48 2.57
C ILE A 60 11.47 -6.23 4.00
N LEU A 61 10.56 -6.19 4.98
CA LEU A 61 10.91 -6.06 6.40
C LEU A 61 11.76 -7.24 6.88
N GLU A 62 11.43 -8.47 6.49
CA GLU A 62 12.23 -9.66 6.80
C GLU A 62 13.65 -9.57 6.22
N LYS A 63 13.79 -9.14 4.96
CA LYS A 63 15.09 -8.92 4.34
C LYS A 63 15.91 -7.82 5.05
N LEU A 64 15.25 -6.73 5.43
CA LEU A 64 15.89 -5.67 6.21
C LEU A 64 16.36 -6.17 7.57
N ASN A 65 15.54 -6.94 8.27
CA ASN A 65 15.90 -7.51 9.57
C ASN A 65 17.04 -8.53 9.45
N ALA A 66 17.07 -9.33 8.39
CA ALA A 66 18.18 -10.24 8.09
C ALA A 66 19.50 -9.49 7.81
N ARG A 67 19.43 -8.32 7.16
CA ARG A 67 20.58 -7.48 6.84
C ARG A 67 21.08 -6.68 8.05
N PHE A 68 20.15 -6.25 8.90
CA PHE A 68 20.40 -5.41 10.08
C PHE A 68 19.69 -6.02 11.30
N PRO A 69 20.24 -7.08 11.90
CA PRO A 69 19.59 -7.80 13.02
C PRO A 69 19.34 -6.94 14.26
N GLU A 70 20.11 -5.85 14.40
CA GLU A 70 19.96 -4.89 15.50
C GLU A 70 18.81 -3.88 15.29
N LEU A 71 18.22 -3.82 14.10
CA LEU A 71 17.08 -2.93 13.85
C LEU A 71 15.81 -3.47 14.48
N SER A 72 15.13 -2.61 15.23
CA SER A 72 13.74 -2.90 15.61
C SER A 72 12.82 -2.83 14.39
N ILE A 73 11.66 -3.47 14.48
CA ILE A 73 10.63 -3.38 13.42
C ILE A 73 10.26 -1.92 13.12
N ILE A 74 10.20 -1.08 14.17
CA ILE A 74 9.91 0.36 14.03
C ILE A 74 10.99 1.07 13.23
N ASP A 75 12.25 0.77 13.48
CA ASP A 75 13.37 1.35 12.73
C ASP A 75 13.40 0.84 11.28
N GLY A 76 12.98 -0.41 11.04
CA GLY A 76 12.80 -0.96 9.69
C GLY A 76 11.70 -0.21 8.91
N ILE A 77 10.57 0.09 9.54
CA ILE A 77 9.50 0.89 8.95
C ILE A 77 9.97 2.32 8.65
N LEU A 78 10.70 2.93 9.57
CA LEU A 78 11.29 4.24 9.40
C LEU A 78 12.24 4.29 8.20
N LEU A 79 13.08 3.27 8.07
CA LEU A 79 13.99 3.13 6.93
C LEU A 79 13.21 3.00 5.63
N LEU A 80 12.14 2.21 5.60
CA LEU A 80 11.27 2.11 4.43
C LEU A 80 10.59 3.43 4.08
N LYS A 81 10.07 4.17 5.06
CA LYS A 81 9.53 5.53 4.85
C LYS A 81 10.55 6.44 4.17
N PHE A 82 11.78 6.41 4.63
CA PHE A 82 12.86 7.19 4.02
C PHE A 82 13.17 6.74 2.58
N LEU A 83 13.28 5.43 2.34
CA LEU A 83 13.57 4.87 1.02
C LEU A 83 12.47 5.16 -0.02
N ILE A 84 11.22 5.35 0.41
CA ILE A 84 10.08 5.70 -0.45
C ILE A 84 9.85 7.22 -0.55
N ASN A 85 10.76 8.04 -0.03
CA ASN A 85 10.62 9.50 0.02
C ASN A 85 9.34 9.95 0.74
N ASP A 86 8.96 9.29 1.81
CA ASP A 86 7.88 9.74 2.67
C ASP A 86 8.37 10.80 3.68
N ILE A 87 7.40 11.49 4.30
CA ILE A 87 7.74 12.55 5.27
C ILE A 87 8.28 11.91 6.53
N ILE A 88 9.50 12.30 6.91
CA ILE A 88 10.14 11.92 8.16
C ILE A 88 10.55 13.18 8.92
N ASN A 89 10.47 13.13 10.24
CA ASN A 89 10.87 14.24 11.11
C ASN A 89 12.40 14.32 11.28
N ASN A 90 12.90 15.37 11.93
CA ASN A 90 14.34 15.58 12.07
C ASN A 90 15.05 14.53 12.94
N GLU A 91 14.36 14.00 13.96
CA GLU A 91 14.92 12.94 14.80
C GLU A 91 15.06 11.63 14.03
N GLU A 92 14.03 11.31 13.24
CA GLU A 92 14.01 10.15 12.34
C GLU A 92 15.13 10.24 11.29
N LYS A 93 15.37 11.44 10.73
CA LYS A 93 16.48 11.70 9.83
C LYS A 93 17.84 11.37 10.45
N LEU A 94 18.05 11.80 11.68
CA LEU A 94 19.32 11.51 12.39
C LEU A 94 19.54 10.01 12.61
N LYS A 95 18.48 9.25 12.86
CA LYS A 95 18.58 7.78 12.96
C LYS A 95 19.03 7.16 11.64
N ILE A 96 18.46 7.58 10.51
CA ILE A 96 18.82 7.08 9.17
C ILE A 96 20.30 7.35 8.84
N VAL A 97 20.80 8.55 9.18
CA VAL A 97 22.22 8.89 9.01
C VAL A 97 23.11 8.00 9.88
N LYS A 98 22.73 7.72 11.12
CA LYS A 98 23.46 6.80 12.01
C LYS A 98 23.56 5.38 11.47
N LEU A 99 22.58 4.93 10.69
CA LEU A 99 22.63 3.64 10.01
C LEU A 99 23.62 3.61 8.82
N GLY A 100 24.21 4.75 8.47
CA GLY A 100 25.19 4.84 7.38
C GLY A 100 24.61 4.70 5.97
N LEU A 101 23.28 4.88 5.81
CA LEU A 101 22.57 4.72 4.54
C LEU A 101 22.29 6.05 3.84
N ALA A 102 22.52 7.15 4.53
CA ALA A 102 22.29 8.50 4.03
C ALA A 102 23.36 9.47 4.55
N ASP A 103 23.63 10.49 3.74
CA ASP A 103 24.53 11.59 4.07
C ASP A 103 23.74 12.88 4.24
N THR A 104 24.26 13.76 5.10
CA THR A 104 23.70 15.09 5.30
C THR A 104 24.30 16.07 4.28
N ASN A 105 23.45 16.68 3.47
CA ASN A 105 23.85 17.76 2.58
C ASN A 105 23.15 19.07 3.03
N GLY A 106 23.78 19.76 3.96
CA GLY A 106 23.20 20.96 4.59
C GLY A 106 21.95 20.61 5.42
N LYS A 107 20.78 21.09 5.01
CA LYS A 107 19.49 20.78 5.66
C LYS A 107 18.80 19.52 5.12
N ASN A 108 19.31 18.98 4.02
CA ASN A 108 18.72 17.81 3.36
C ASN A 108 19.51 16.56 3.70
N ILE A 109 18.79 15.43 3.68
CA ILE A 109 19.39 14.09 3.81
C ILE A 109 19.10 13.37 2.52
N GLU A 110 20.15 12.77 1.94
CA GLU A 110 20.06 12.03 0.69
C GLU A 110 20.65 10.64 0.87
N LEU A 111 20.07 9.66 0.18
CA LEU A 111 20.65 8.32 0.13
C LEU A 111 22.05 8.37 -0.43
N ASN A 112 23.00 7.81 0.32
CA ASN A 112 24.36 7.60 -0.17
C ASN A 112 24.41 6.36 -1.08
N LYS A 113 25.62 5.98 -1.50
CA LYS A 113 25.82 4.83 -2.37
C LYS A 113 25.26 3.54 -1.77
N LEU A 114 25.52 3.29 -0.49
CA LEU A 114 25.06 2.09 0.22
C LEU A 114 23.53 2.05 0.34
N GLY A 115 22.90 3.20 0.62
CA GLY A 115 21.45 3.31 0.67
C GLY A 115 20.78 3.04 -0.68
N ARG A 116 21.40 3.46 -1.79
CA ARG A 116 20.90 3.16 -3.15
C ARG A 116 21.07 1.69 -3.50
N GLU A 117 22.21 1.11 -3.18
CA GLU A 117 22.45 -0.34 -3.36
C GLU A 117 21.40 -1.16 -2.59
N LEU A 118 21.07 -0.77 -1.36
CA LEU A 118 20.02 -1.41 -0.58
C LEU A 118 18.63 -1.24 -1.23
N GLN A 119 18.33 -0.07 -1.76
CA GLN A 119 17.07 0.18 -2.49
C GLN A 119 16.94 -0.74 -3.71
N ASP A 120 18.04 -0.94 -4.45
CA ASP A 120 18.09 -1.84 -5.60
C ASP A 120 17.98 -3.32 -5.17
N GLU A 121 18.69 -3.73 -4.11
CA GLU A 121 18.64 -5.09 -3.55
C GLU A 121 17.21 -5.47 -3.09
N LEU A 122 16.51 -4.53 -2.49
CA LEU A 122 15.12 -4.71 -2.06
C LEU A 122 14.11 -4.59 -3.21
N ASN A 123 14.57 -4.32 -4.44
CA ASN A 123 13.77 -4.12 -5.63
C ASN A 123 12.69 -3.04 -5.46
N LEU A 124 13.04 -1.96 -4.77
CA LEU A 124 12.16 -0.82 -4.50
C LEU A 124 12.07 0.10 -5.74
N ASN A 125 11.53 -0.43 -6.83
CA ASN A 125 11.26 0.38 -8.03
C ASN A 125 10.10 1.35 -7.81
N VAL A 126 9.95 2.32 -8.71
CA VAL A 126 8.94 3.40 -8.61
C VAL A 126 7.52 2.86 -8.40
N GLY A 127 7.16 1.76 -9.05
CA GLY A 127 5.84 1.14 -8.89
C GLY A 127 5.64 0.52 -7.51
N THR A 128 6.65 -0.16 -7.00
CA THR A 128 6.64 -0.75 -5.64
C THR A 128 6.59 0.34 -4.58
N LEU A 129 7.43 1.38 -4.73
CA LEU A 129 7.45 2.53 -3.81
C LEU A 129 6.10 3.22 -3.71
N LYS A 130 5.44 3.48 -4.85
CA LYS A 130 4.12 4.11 -4.88
C LYS A 130 3.06 3.28 -4.15
N ARG A 131 3.06 1.96 -4.32
CA ARG A 131 2.11 1.06 -3.63
C ARG A 131 2.38 1.03 -2.13
N MET A 132 3.66 0.90 -1.73
CA MET A 132 4.06 0.87 -0.33
C MET A 132 3.74 2.16 0.40
N LYS A 133 3.90 3.30 -0.26
CA LYS A 133 3.53 4.59 0.34
C LYS A 133 2.07 4.60 0.80
N ASN A 134 1.15 4.05 0.01
CA ASN A 134 -0.26 3.99 0.37
C ASN A 134 -0.50 3.10 1.61
N VAL A 135 0.21 1.95 1.72
CA VAL A 135 0.09 1.03 2.88
C VAL A 135 0.69 1.66 4.14
N ILE A 136 1.89 2.24 4.03
CA ILE A 136 2.58 2.84 5.19
C ILE A 136 1.87 4.10 5.71
N SER A 137 1.18 4.84 4.83
CA SER A 137 0.44 6.04 5.20
C SER A 137 -0.90 5.74 5.86
N ASP A 138 -1.42 4.52 5.75
CA ASP A 138 -2.61 4.06 6.45
C ASP A 138 -2.21 3.39 7.76
N GLU A 139 -2.30 4.14 8.87
CA GLU A 139 -1.92 3.64 10.20
C GLU A 139 -2.70 2.39 10.60
N THR A 140 -3.96 2.27 10.21
CA THR A 140 -4.81 1.11 10.52
C THR A 140 -4.32 -0.12 9.77
N GLU A 141 -4.02 0.02 8.47
CA GLU A 141 -3.51 -1.07 7.64
C GLU A 141 -2.12 -1.51 8.11
N LEU A 142 -1.26 -0.54 8.47
CA LEU A 142 0.07 -0.81 9.01
C LEU A 142 0.01 -1.57 10.34
N MET A 143 -0.87 -1.16 11.26
CA MET A 143 -1.04 -1.85 12.55
C MET A 143 -1.55 -3.28 12.39
N ASN A 144 -2.51 -3.50 11.50
CA ASN A 144 -3.02 -4.85 11.20
C ASN A 144 -1.89 -5.75 10.66
N LEU A 145 -1.06 -5.24 9.74
CA LEU A 145 0.09 -5.98 9.21
C LEU A 145 1.13 -6.32 10.29
N LEU A 146 1.38 -5.39 11.21
CA LEU A 146 2.31 -5.63 12.32
C LEU A 146 1.79 -6.66 13.32
N ASP A 147 0.48 -6.73 13.53
CA ASP A 147 -0.15 -7.72 14.39
C ASP A 147 -0.12 -9.11 13.74
N GLU A 148 -0.27 -9.23 12.42
CA GLU A 148 -0.08 -10.47 11.68
C GLU A 148 1.37 -10.99 11.76
N LEU A 149 2.37 -10.10 11.82
CA LEU A 149 3.79 -10.47 11.96
C LEU A 149 4.16 -10.97 13.37
N LYS A 150 3.38 -10.65 14.38
CA LYS A 150 3.63 -11.08 15.78
C LYS A 150 3.01 -12.43 16.14
N GLY A 151 2.11 -12.93 15.30
CA GLY A 151 1.41 -14.22 15.49
C GLY A 151 2.18 -15.36 14.89
#